data_aea593f17add0102be5f5c684735e2d1
#
_entry.id   aea593f17add0102be5f5c684735e2d1
#
_cell.length_a   1.000
_cell.length_b   1.000
_cell.length_c   1.000
_cell.angle_alpha   90.00
_cell.angle_beta   90.00
_cell.angle_gamma   90.00
#
_symmetry.space_group_name_H-M   'P 1'
#
loop_
_entity.id
_entity.type
_entity.pdbx_description
1 polymer ?
#
loop_
_entity_poly.entity_id
_entity_poly.type
_entity_poly.pdbx_seq_one_letter_code
_entity_poly.pdbx_strand_id
1 'polypeptide(L)'
;MESTSYLNIMSYSIGNVGGTSISGLVPGLGFNVIIEVDREFGNILIRVSNRMPKKSSEGVAFVTVDVDENYELAYISIEPEEDLARFIRRIRV
;
A
#
# COMPACT_ATOMS: atom_id res chain seq x y z
N MET A 1 -12.18 4.09 9.36
CA MET A 1 -11.24 3.34 10.09
C MET A 1 -9.89 4.03 10.07
N GLU A 2 -9.25 4.03 11.12
CA GLU A 2 -8.01 4.76 11.21
C GLU A 2 -6.87 3.82 11.06
N SER A 3 -6.78 3.23 9.91
CA SER A 3 -5.77 2.22 9.70
C SER A 3 -4.37 2.71 9.96
N THR A 4 -4.13 3.98 9.69
CA THR A 4 -2.79 4.51 9.90
C THR A 4 -2.36 4.49 11.34
N SER A 5 -3.32 4.50 12.28
CA SER A 5 -2.96 4.48 13.68
C SER A 5 -2.34 3.17 14.11
N TYR A 6 -2.46 2.14 13.31
CA TYR A 6 -1.87 0.84 13.62
C TYR A 6 -0.51 0.62 13.01
N LEU A 7 -0.05 1.56 12.22
CA LEU A 7 1.21 1.40 11.51
C LEU A 7 2.30 2.19 12.17
N ASN A 8 3.36 1.52 12.56
CA ASN A 8 4.59 2.19 12.95
C ASN A 8 5.45 2.26 11.72
N ILE A 9 5.26 3.31 10.95
CA ILE A 9 5.91 3.41 9.66
C ILE A 9 7.25 4.08 9.83
N MET A 10 8.27 3.44 9.30
CA MET A 10 9.58 4.02 9.17
C MET A 10 9.86 4.20 7.70
N SER A 11 10.07 5.44 7.30
CA SER A 11 10.33 5.71 5.91
C SER A 11 11.81 5.95 5.70
N TYR A 12 12.29 5.44 4.57
CA TYR A 12 13.67 5.67 4.19
C TYR A 12 13.77 5.51 2.68
N SER A 13 14.69 6.25 2.13
CA SER A 13 15.01 6.15 0.72
C SER A 13 15.88 4.96 0.50
N ILE A 14 15.52 4.16 -0.44
CA ILE A 14 16.41 3.14 -0.96
C ILE A 14 16.99 3.75 -2.20
N GLY A 15 18.23 3.99 -2.28
CA GLY A 15 18.82 4.71 -3.38
C GLY A 15 18.52 4.18 -4.77
N ASN A 16 17.32 3.78 -5.01
CA ASN A 16 16.89 3.33 -6.31
C ASN A 16 16.45 4.48 -7.17
N VAL A 17 16.70 4.34 -8.44
CA VAL A 17 16.21 5.31 -9.40
C VAL A 17 14.70 5.30 -9.37
N GLY A 18 14.14 6.47 -9.10
CA GLY A 18 12.71 6.63 -9.17
C GLY A 18 11.89 6.03 -8.06
N GLY A 19 12.53 5.51 -7.01
CA GLY A 19 11.79 4.81 -6.01
C GLY A 19 12.00 5.30 -4.59
N THR A 20 10.94 5.25 -3.82
CA THR A 20 10.97 5.47 -2.38
C THR A 20 10.21 4.33 -1.75
N SER A 21 10.78 3.76 -0.70
CA SER A 21 10.10 2.70 0.02
C SER A 21 9.74 3.18 1.40
N ILE A 22 8.55 2.81 1.82
CA ILE A 22 8.11 3.00 3.19
C ILE A 22 7.77 1.62 3.70
N SER A 23 8.34 1.26 4.84
CA SER A 23 8.01 -0.02 5.44
C SER A 23 7.64 0.18 6.89
N GLY A 24 6.78 -0.68 7.39
CA GLY A 24 6.35 -0.59 8.75
C GLY A 24 5.88 -1.91 9.28
N LEU A 25 5.80 -1.97 10.60
CA LEU A 25 5.29 -3.14 11.30
C LEU A 25 3.89 -2.81 11.76
N VAL A 26 2.94 -3.69 11.42
CA VAL A 26 1.56 -3.54 11.87
C VAL A 26 1.43 -4.35 13.16
N PRO A 27 1.22 -3.71 14.31
CA PRO A 27 1.16 -4.43 15.58
C PRO A 27 0.08 -5.51 15.55
N GLY A 28 0.43 -6.68 16.04
CA GLY A 28 -0.50 -7.79 16.12
C GLY A 28 -0.64 -8.62 14.86
N LEU A 29 -0.05 -8.19 13.76
CA LEU A 29 -0.17 -8.93 12.50
C LEU A 29 1.08 -9.71 12.14
N GLY A 30 2.22 -9.35 12.69
CA GLY A 30 3.45 -10.12 12.51
C GLY A 30 4.05 -10.03 11.13
N PHE A 31 3.81 -8.96 10.40
CA PHE A 31 4.40 -8.79 9.08
C PHE A 31 4.70 -7.32 8.82
N ASN A 32 5.55 -7.08 7.84
CA ASN A 32 5.87 -5.75 7.38
C ASN A 32 5.06 -5.42 6.15
N VAL A 33 4.59 -4.19 6.09
CA VAL A 33 3.96 -3.64 4.90
C VAL A 33 4.97 -2.71 4.25
N ILE A 34 5.22 -2.93 2.98
CA ILE A 34 6.19 -2.15 2.22
C ILE A 34 5.44 -1.41 1.13
N ILE A 35 5.65 -0.10 1.09
CA ILE A 35 5.04 0.74 0.06
C ILE A 35 6.17 1.30 -0.79
N GLU A 36 6.09 1.05 -2.08
CA GLU A 36 7.09 1.52 -3.04
C GLU A 36 6.44 2.48 -4.01
N VAL A 37 7.06 3.63 -4.18
CA VAL A 37 6.58 4.63 -5.13
C VAL A 37 7.59 4.73 -6.25
N ASP A 38 7.13 4.48 -7.46
CA ASP A 38 7.95 4.62 -8.66
C ASP A 38 7.67 5.99 -9.24
N ARG A 39 8.63 6.88 -9.09
CA ARG A 39 8.46 8.26 -9.53
C ARG A 39 8.53 8.41 -11.03
N GLU A 40 9.16 7.48 -11.69
CA GLU A 40 9.32 7.57 -13.14
C GLU A 40 8.01 7.23 -13.84
N PHE A 41 7.35 6.17 -13.41
CA PHE A 41 6.11 5.74 -14.05
C PHE A 41 4.87 6.12 -13.27
N GLY A 42 5.02 6.57 -12.04
CA GLY A 42 3.89 6.97 -11.23
C GLY A 42 3.11 5.82 -10.65
N ASN A 43 3.77 4.71 -10.38
CA ASN A 43 3.13 3.54 -9.80
C ASN A 43 3.34 3.48 -8.30
N ILE A 44 2.38 2.90 -7.62
CA ILE A 44 2.51 2.60 -6.19
C ILE A 44 2.28 1.10 -6.03
N LEU A 45 3.22 0.45 -5.35
CA LEU A 45 3.13 -0.96 -5.04
C LEU A 45 3.09 -1.14 -3.54
N ILE A 46 2.17 -1.98 -3.08
CA ILE A 46 2.05 -2.29 -1.65
C ILE A 46 2.24 -3.78 -1.51
N ARG A 47 3.19 -4.18 -0.67
CA ARG A 47 3.51 -5.59 -0.47
C ARG A 47 3.49 -5.95 1.01
N VAL A 48 3.13 -7.19 1.26
CA VAL A 48 3.24 -7.79 2.58
C VAL A 48 4.42 -8.76 2.52
N SER A 49 5.41 -8.54 3.36
CA SER A 49 6.75 -9.08 3.15
C SER A 49 6.88 -10.59 3.27
N ASN A 50 6.11 -11.27 4.08
CA ASN A 50 6.29 -12.71 4.21
C ASN A 50 5.09 -13.50 3.73
N ARG A 51 4.48 -13.01 2.65
CA ARG A 51 3.38 -13.71 2.00
C ARG A 51 3.75 -13.99 0.56
N MET A 52 3.36 -15.14 0.09
CA MET A 52 3.60 -15.53 -1.30
C MET A 52 2.29 -15.41 -2.07
N PRO A 53 2.26 -14.63 -3.15
CA PRO A 53 1.01 -14.52 -3.92
C PRO A 53 0.64 -15.83 -4.55
N LYS A 54 -0.61 -16.22 -4.42
CA LYS A 54 -1.15 -17.43 -5.02
C LYS A 54 -2.39 -17.16 -5.85
N LYS A 55 -3.15 -16.15 -5.50
CA LYS A 55 -4.37 -15.77 -6.22
C LYS A 55 -4.35 -14.28 -6.41
N SER A 56 -4.87 -13.82 -7.53
CA SER A 56 -4.89 -12.40 -7.81
C SER A 56 -6.16 -12.05 -8.56
N SER A 57 -6.49 -10.79 -8.48
CA SER A 57 -7.59 -10.22 -9.24
C SER A 57 -7.18 -8.82 -9.63
N GLU A 58 -7.64 -8.37 -10.78
CA GLU A 58 -7.45 -6.98 -11.17
C GLU A 58 -8.76 -6.43 -11.67
N GLY A 59 -8.86 -5.14 -11.69
CA GLY A 59 -10.09 -4.51 -12.12
C GLY A 59 -9.94 -3.00 -12.10
N VAL A 60 -11.04 -2.32 -12.34
CA VAL A 60 -11.09 -0.88 -12.39
C VAL A 60 -11.47 -0.34 -11.02
N ALA A 61 -10.85 0.76 -10.62
CA ALA A 61 -11.12 1.35 -9.31
C ALA A 61 -10.88 2.85 -9.38
N PHE A 62 -11.57 3.57 -8.49
CA PHE A 62 -11.20 4.95 -8.21
C PHE A 62 -10.14 4.92 -7.12
N VAL A 63 -9.03 5.56 -7.37
CA VAL A 63 -7.91 5.59 -6.44
C VAL A 63 -7.68 7.01 -6.02
N THR A 64 -7.63 7.24 -4.70
CA THR A 64 -7.30 8.55 -4.15
C THR A 64 -5.99 8.43 -3.41
N VAL A 65 -5.09 9.35 -3.70
CA VAL A 65 -3.80 9.39 -3.02
C VAL A 65 -3.64 10.77 -2.39
N ASP A 66 -3.48 10.81 -1.10
CA ASP A 66 -3.30 12.07 -0.37
C ASP A 66 -1.89 12.17 0.17
N VAL A 67 -1.36 13.38 0.12
CA VAL A 67 -0.05 13.66 0.70
C VAL A 67 -0.22 14.75 1.76
N ASP A 68 0.76 14.84 2.65
CA ASP A 68 0.74 15.89 3.66
C ASP A 68 1.39 17.16 3.13
N GLU A 69 1.60 18.13 4.02
CA GLU A 69 2.14 19.42 3.61
C GLU A 69 3.56 19.32 3.06
N ASN A 70 4.28 18.27 3.39
CA ASN A 70 5.63 18.04 2.87
C ASN A 70 5.63 17.14 1.65
N TYR A 71 4.45 16.87 1.10
CA TYR A 71 4.28 16.00 -0.05
C TYR A 71 4.66 14.56 0.26
N GLU A 72 4.49 14.16 1.49
CA GLU A 72 4.72 12.78 1.88
C GLU A 72 3.41 12.02 1.90
N LEU A 73 3.45 10.75 1.53
CA LEU A 73 2.26 9.93 1.41
C LEU A 73 1.52 9.83 2.74
N ALA A 74 0.25 10.18 2.73
CA ALA A 74 -0.57 10.17 3.94
C ALA A 74 -1.71 9.18 3.87
N TYR A 75 -2.24 8.92 2.68
CA TYR A 75 -3.47 8.16 2.59
C TYR A 75 -3.65 7.61 1.18
N ILE A 76 -4.11 6.38 1.08
CA ILE A 76 -4.48 5.77 -0.19
C ILE A 76 -5.84 5.13 0.00
N SER A 77 -6.76 5.44 -0.89
CA SER A 77 -8.08 4.83 -0.91
C SER A 77 -8.31 4.17 -2.26
N ILE A 78 -8.81 2.96 -2.24
CA ILE A 78 -9.12 2.22 -3.45
C ILE A 78 -10.58 1.83 -3.38
N GLU A 79 -11.37 2.34 -4.32
CA GLU A 79 -12.80 2.02 -4.41
C GLU A 79 -13.05 1.28 -5.71
N PRO A 80 -13.05 -0.04 -5.69
CA PRO A 80 -13.11 -0.84 -6.91
C PRO A 80 -14.53 -1.03 -7.41
N GLU A 81 -14.62 -1.37 -8.70
CA GLU A 81 -15.85 -1.87 -9.25
C GLU A 81 -16.16 -3.26 -8.70
N GLU A 82 -17.34 -3.76 -9.02
CA GLU A 82 -17.91 -4.91 -8.32
C GLU A 82 -17.04 -6.17 -8.36
N ASP A 83 -16.45 -6.48 -9.50
CA ASP A 83 -15.67 -7.72 -9.60
C ASP A 83 -14.47 -7.71 -8.68
N LEU A 84 -13.73 -6.61 -8.69
CA LEU A 84 -12.57 -6.50 -7.83
C LEU A 84 -13.01 -6.35 -6.37
N ALA A 85 -14.10 -5.65 -6.12
CA ALA A 85 -14.63 -5.51 -4.76
C ALA A 85 -14.97 -6.86 -4.15
N ARG A 86 -15.51 -7.76 -4.96
CA ARG A 86 -15.88 -9.10 -4.48
C ARG A 86 -14.65 -9.86 -4.01
N PHE A 87 -13.56 -9.72 -4.74
CA PHE A 87 -12.31 -10.34 -4.34
C PHE A 87 -11.76 -9.70 -3.07
N ILE A 88 -11.79 -8.37 -3.00
CA ILE A 88 -11.23 -7.65 -1.85
C ILE A 88 -11.98 -7.98 -0.56
N ARG A 89 -13.28 -8.19 -0.63
CA ARG A 89 -14.06 -8.54 0.56
C ARG A 89 -13.63 -9.86 1.19
N ARG A 90 -12.88 -10.67 0.47
CA ARG A 90 -12.40 -11.95 0.98
C ARG A 90 -11.02 -11.86 1.61
N ILE A 91 -10.37 -10.72 1.49
CA ILE A 91 -9.03 -10.54 2.03
C ILE A 91 -9.08 -10.49 3.56
N ARG A 92 -8.12 -11.13 4.16
CA ARG A 92 -7.96 -11.11 5.60
C ARG A 92 -6.67 -10.41 5.98
N VAL A 93 -6.75 -9.59 6.98
CA VAL A 93 -5.57 -8.91 7.52
C VAL A 93 -5.54 -8.98 9.04
#